data_286fe81b0f366de961af8900030346e3
#
_entry.id   286fe81b0f366de961af8900030346e3
#
_cell.length_a   1.000
_cell.length_b   1.000
_cell.length_c   1.000
_cell.angle_alpha   90.00
_cell.angle_beta   90.00
_cell.angle_gamma   90.00
#
_symmetry.space_group_name_H-M   'P 1'
#
loop_
_entity.id
_entity.type
_entity.pdbx_description
1 polymer ?
#
loop_
_entity_poly.entity_id
_entity_poly.type
_entity_poly.pdbx_seq_one_letter_code
_entity_poly.pdbx_strand_id
1 'polypeptide(L)'
;ACVSQEGLPADTVVPDNRNGAAALARHLIELGHRKFAILAGPTDLCAARDRLDGFHSALSSAGIELAYHNVVHGAFTRDGGYESTKRLMATGTDATCLFAVNDVMATGAMAALRDLGLRVPEDLSVAGFDDIPTLRDLTPALTTVRLPLEKMGEEAARLALDGETPDEPRVIPVQGEVIARESTAPPTRS
;
A
#
# COMPACT_ATOMS: atom_id res chain seq x y z
N ALA A 1 -9.25 12.88 1.45
CA ALA A 1 -9.44 12.44 2.82
C ALA A 1 -10.19 11.12 2.78
N CYS A 2 -9.59 10.05 3.31
CA CYS A 2 -10.32 8.81 3.52
C CYS A 2 -11.32 9.06 4.63
N VAL A 3 -12.60 9.17 4.27
CA VAL A 3 -13.66 9.26 5.25
C VAL A 3 -13.87 7.86 5.81
N SER A 4 -13.99 7.72 7.12
CA SER A 4 -14.44 6.49 7.76
C SER A 4 -15.78 6.09 7.14
N GLN A 5 -15.86 4.88 6.59
CA GLN A 5 -17.01 4.42 5.82
C GLN A 5 -18.15 3.95 6.71
N GLU A 6 -17.89 3.76 7.98
CA GLU A 6 -18.88 3.28 8.93
C GLU A 6 -19.78 4.43 9.35
N GLY A 7 -21.07 4.33 9.01
CA GLY A 7 -22.12 5.23 9.51
C GLY A 7 -22.39 6.50 8.70
N LEU A 8 -21.90 6.61 7.46
CA LEU A 8 -22.33 7.70 6.58
C LEU A 8 -23.78 7.45 6.11
N PRO A 9 -24.67 8.45 6.21
CA PRO A 9 -26.08 8.33 5.80
C PRO A 9 -26.23 8.48 4.27
N ALA A 10 -25.28 7.99 3.49
CA ALA A 10 -25.26 8.12 2.03
C ALA A 10 -24.51 6.96 1.38
N ASP A 11 -24.90 6.62 0.15
CA ASP A 11 -24.17 5.68 -0.69
C ASP A 11 -22.72 6.15 -0.89
N THR A 12 -21.79 5.22 -0.79
CA THR A 12 -20.36 5.53 -0.80
C THR A 12 -19.63 4.61 -1.75
N VAL A 13 -18.83 5.18 -2.66
CA VAL A 13 -17.91 4.44 -3.53
C VAL A 13 -16.51 4.54 -2.94
N VAL A 14 -15.87 3.39 -2.76
CA VAL A 14 -14.59 3.31 -2.05
C VAL A 14 -13.59 2.44 -2.79
N PRO A 15 -12.28 2.72 -2.69
CA PRO A 15 -11.28 1.78 -3.18
C PRO A 15 -11.30 0.52 -2.31
N ASP A 16 -11.20 -0.64 -2.96
CA ASP A 16 -11.04 -1.91 -2.26
C ASP A 16 -9.59 -2.07 -1.77
N ASN A 17 -9.29 -1.34 -0.69
CA ASN A 17 -7.96 -1.27 -0.10
C ASN A 17 -7.44 -2.64 0.35
N ARG A 18 -8.31 -3.45 0.96
CA ARG A 18 -7.95 -4.77 1.49
C ARG A 18 -7.56 -5.74 0.39
N ASN A 19 -8.39 -5.91 -0.64
CA ASN A 19 -8.10 -6.81 -1.74
C ASN A 19 -6.98 -6.29 -2.63
N GLY A 20 -6.84 -4.97 -2.83
CA GLY A 20 -5.72 -4.37 -3.55
C GLY A 20 -4.38 -4.66 -2.87
N ALA A 21 -4.28 -4.48 -1.56
CA ALA A 21 -3.07 -4.79 -0.80
C ALA A 21 -2.77 -6.30 -0.76
N ALA A 22 -3.81 -7.15 -0.66
CA ALA A 22 -3.65 -8.59 -0.74
C ALA A 22 -3.15 -9.04 -2.13
N ALA A 23 -3.61 -8.41 -3.21
CA ALA A 23 -3.13 -8.68 -4.56
C ALA A 23 -1.66 -8.29 -4.73
N LEU A 24 -1.25 -7.14 -4.19
CA LEU A 24 0.15 -6.71 -4.18
C LEU A 24 1.02 -7.71 -3.40
N ALA A 25 0.60 -8.15 -2.21
CA ALA A 25 1.33 -9.13 -1.43
C ALA A 25 1.53 -10.44 -2.22
N ARG A 26 0.48 -10.96 -2.88
CA ARG A 26 0.59 -12.17 -3.71
C ARG A 26 1.60 -11.98 -4.84
N HIS A 27 1.57 -10.86 -5.55
CA HIS A 27 2.54 -10.53 -6.59
C HIS A 27 3.98 -10.56 -6.06
N LEU A 28 4.24 -9.96 -4.90
CA LEU A 28 5.57 -9.95 -4.29
C LEU A 28 6.02 -11.35 -3.80
N ILE A 29 5.07 -12.16 -3.33
CA ILE A 29 5.31 -13.57 -2.99
C ILE A 29 5.67 -14.39 -4.23
N GLU A 30 4.99 -14.16 -5.36
CA GLU A 30 5.28 -14.79 -6.66
C GLU A 30 6.65 -14.41 -7.19
N LEU A 31 7.14 -13.18 -6.94
CA LEU A 31 8.52 -12.77 -7.21
C LEU A 31 9.56 -13.51 -6.35
N GLY A 32 9.13 -14.23 -5.31
CA GLY A 32 10.00 -15.03 -4.44
C GLY A 32 10.28 -14.43 -3.07
N HIS A 33 9.73 -13.25 -2.74
CA HIS A 33 9.92 -12.67 -1.40
C HIS A 33 9.23 -13.50 -0.32
N ARG A 34 9.91 -13.63 0.83
CA ARG A 34 9.41 -14.33 2.03
C ARG A 34 9.62 -13.55 3.32
N LYS A 35 10.44 -12.48 3.27
CA LYS A 35 10.77 -11.62 4.40
C LYS A 35 10.31 -10.22 4.07
N PHE A 36 9.32 -9.72 4.80
CA PHE A 36 8.66 -8.46 4.52
C PHE A 36 8.78 -7.48 5.67
N ALA A 37 8.77 -6.19 5.33
CA ALA A 37 8.53 -5.11 6.26
C ALA A 37 7.42 -4.20 5.73
N ILE A 38 6.71 -3.50 6.63
CA ILE A 38 5.58 -2.63 6.29
C ILE A 38 5.72 -1.28 6.99
N LEU A 39 5.60 -0.21 6.21
CA LEU A 39 5.33 1.13 6.73
C LEU A 39 3.82 1.32 6.77
N ALA A 40 3.24 1.14 7.97
CA ALA A 40 1.80 0.93 8.13
C ALA A 40 0.97 2.21 8.24
N GLY A 41 1.59 3.38 8.30
CA GLY A 41 0.86 4.64 8.49
C GLY A 41 0.20 4.77 9.89
N PRO A 42 -0.69 5.76 10.08
CA PRO A 42 -1.44 5.96 11.31
C PRO A 42 -2.49 4.87 11.54
N THR A 43 -2.71 4.47 12.78
CA THR A 43 -3.64 3.39 13.14
C THR A 43 -5.12 3.80 13.08
N ASP A 44 -5.40 5.10 13.14
CA ASP A 44 -6.75 5.68 13.06
C ASP A 44 -7.24 5.95 11.63
N LEU A 45 -6.37 5.76 10.62
CA LEU A 45 -6.71 5.94 9.23
C LEU A 45 -7.19 4.61 8.62
N CYS A 46 -8.48 4.51 8.28
CA CYS A 46 -9.10 3.29 7.75
C CYS A 46 -8.36 2.73 6.54
N ALA A 47 -7.98 3.55 5.57
CA ALA A 47 -7.24 3.10 4.39
C ALA A 47 -5.89 2.44 4.74
N ALA A 48 -5.15 3.01 5.70
CA ALA A 48 -3.88 2.44 6.14
C ALA A 48 -4.08 1.08 6.83
N ARG A 49 -5.09 1.00 7.72
CA ARG A 49 -5.45 -0.25 8.40
C ARG A 49 -5.89 -1.33 7.43
N ASP A 50 -6.79 -1.02 6.49
CA ASP A 50 -7.31 -1.99 5.53
C ASP A 50 -6.20 -2.51 4.59
N ARG A 51 -5.27 -1.65 4.17
CA ARG A 51 -4.11 -2.04 3.37
C ARG A 51 -3.15 -2.94 4.17
N LEU A 52 -2.87 -2.59 5.42
CA LEU A 52 -2.07 -3.42 6.33
C LEU A 52 -2.72 -4.80 6.52
N ASP A 53 -4.01 -4.83 6.85
CA ASP A 53 -4.75 -6.08 7.10
C ASP A 53 -4.82 -6.96 5.85
N GLY A 54 -5.06 -6.37 4.67
CA GLY A 54 -5.11 -7.10 3.41
C GLY A 54 -3.76 -7.73 3.06
N PHE A 55 -2.68 -6.96 3.19
CA PHE A 55 -1.32 -7.44 2.96
C PHE A 55 -0.96 -8.56 3.93
N HIS A 56 -1.16 -8.34 5.23
CA HIS A 56 -0.90 -9.33 6.29
C HIS A 56 -1.71 -10.63 6.09
N SER A 57 -2.99 -10.52 5.71
CA SER A 57 -3.83 -11.68 5.43
C SER A 57 -3.29 -12.55 4.29
N ALA A 58 -2.78 -11.92 3.22
CA ALA A 58 -2.18 -12.66 2.11
C ALA A 58 -0.85 -13.33 2.51
N LEU A 59 0.00 -12.69 3.32
CA LEU A 59 1.20 -13.31 3.88
C LEU A 59 0.83 -14.53 4.73
N SER A 60 -0.11 -14.38 5.65
CA SER A 60 -0.56 -15.46 6.54
C SER A 60 -1.12 -16.64 5.76
N SER A 61 -1.90 -16.38 4.69
CA SER A 61 -2.45 -17.42 3.80
C SER A 61 -1.35 -18.20 3.05
N ALA A 62 -0.19 -17.57 2.82
CA ALA A 62 0.98 -18.19 2.21
C ALA A 62 1.94 -18.82 3.24
N GLY A 63 1.57 -18.85 4.52
CA GLY A 63 2.42 -19.38 5.60
C GLY A 63 3.63 -18.50 5.91
N ILE A 64 3.60 -17.22 5.54
CA ILE A 64 4.68 -16.25 5.78
C ILE A 64 4.36 -15.46 7.04
N GLU A 65 5.27 -15.53 8.01
CA GLU A 65 5.16 -14.74 9.24
C GLU A 65 5.70 -13.33 9.05
N LEU A 66 4.95 -12.34 9.49
CA LEU A 66 5.39 -10.94 9.54
C LEU A 66 5.83 -10.62 10.96
N ALA A 67 7.13 -10.45 11.15
CA ALA A 67 7.68 -10.12 12.45
C ALA A 67 7.18 -8.75 12.95
N TYR A 68 6.80 -8.66 14.22
CA TYR A 68 6.24 -7.44 14.81
C TYR A 68 7.12 -6.20 14.61
N HIS A 69 8.44 -6.34 14.76
CA HIS A 69 9.40 -5.25 14.58
C HIS A 69 9.55 -4.77 13.13
N ASN A 70 9.04 -5.54 12.17
CA ASN A 70 8.99 -5.19 10.75
C ASN A 70 7.73 -4.40 10.37
N VAL A 71 6.82 -4.10 11.30
CA VAL A 71 5.68 -3.20 11.10
C VAL A 71 5.95 -1.89 11.80
N VAL A 72 6.15 -0.82 11.02
CA VAL A 72 6.51 0.49 11.56
C VAL A 72 5.41 1.50 11.26
N HIS A 73 4.76 2.00 12.30
CA HIS A 73 3.77 3.07 12.17
C HIS A 73 4.43 4.45 12.08
N GLY A 74 3.86 5.31 11.25
CA GLY A 74 4.34 6.68 11.05
C GLY A 74 3.28 7.58 10.42
N ALA A 75 3.60 8.86 10.18
CA ALA A 75 2.70 9.76 9.50
C ALA A 75 2.49 9.33 8.03
N PHE A 76 1.28 9.56 7.50
CA PHE A 76 0.88 9.22 6.12
C PHE A 76 1.43 10.23 5.10
N THR A 77 2.72 10.54 5.23
CA THR A 77 3.43 11.57 4.48
C THR A 77 4.78 11.06 3.98
N ARG A 78 5.40 11.80 3.06
CA ARG A 78 6.76 11.51 2.59
C ARG A 78 7.77 11.45 3.74
N ASP A 79 7.74 12.42 4.65
CA ASP A 79 8.67 12.46 5.78
C ASP A 79 8.38 11.37 6.82
N GLY A 80 7.09 11.01 6.99
CA GLY A 80 6.69 9.84 7.77
C GLY A 80 7.28 8.54 7.21
N GLY A 81 7.27 8.37 5.89
CA GLY A 81 7.91 7.23 5.21
C GLY A 81 9.43 7.23 5.41
N TYR A 82 10.08 8.39 5.25
CA TYR A 82 11.52 8.55 5.45
C TYR A 82 11.97 8.17 6.87
N GLU A 83 11.35 8.77 7.89
CA GLU A 83 11.73 8.51 9.29
C GLU A 83 11.36 7.08 9.73
N SER A 84 10.24 6.54 9.25
CA SER A 84 9.86 5.16 9.56
C SER A 84 10.84 4.15 8.95
N THR A 85 11.33 4.41 7.73
CA THR A 85 12.36 3.57 7.10
C THR A 85 13.67 3.61 7.88
N LYS A 86 14.13 4.78 8.32
CA LYS A 86 15.33 4.87 9.15
C LYS A 86 15.19 4.08 10.45
N ARG A 87 14.04 4.16 11.11
CA ARG A 87 13.76 3.37 12.33
C ARG A 87 13.79 1.87 12.02
N LEU A 88 13.14 1.45 10.93
CA LEU A 88 13.14 0.05 10.49
C LEU A 88 14.57 -0.46 10.25
N MET A 89 15.38 0.28 9.48
CA MET A 89 16.75 -0.14 9.17
C MET A 89 17.63 -0.21 10.43
N ALA A 90 17.39 0.66 11.42
CA ALA A 90 18.09 0.63 12.70
C ALA A 90 17.78 -0.62 13.55
N THR A 91 16.69 -1.34 13.31
CA THR A 91 16.40 -2.62 13.99
C THR A 91 17.24 -3.80 13.45
N GLY A 92 17.96 -3.61 12.33
CA GLY A 92 18.67 -4.70 11.66
C GLY A 92 17.73 -5.67 10.95
N THR A 93 16.62 -5.17 10.39
CA THR A 93 15.66 -5.99 9.63
C THR A 93 16.33 -6.84 8.56
N ASP A 94 15.86 -8.07 8.38
CA ASP A 94 16.28 -8.99 7.32
C ASP A 94 15.26 -9.02 6.15
N ALA A 95 14.32 -8.07 6.13
CA ALA A 95 13.33 -7.95 5.07
C ALA A 95 14.00 -7.78 3.70
N THR A 96 13.46 -8.45 2.70
CA THR A 96 13.87 -8.33 1.29
C THR A 96 12.92 -7.46 0.48
N CYS A 97 11.74 -7.15 1.05
CA CYS A 97 10.74 -6.29 0.43
C CYS A 97 10.05 -5.42 1.48
N LEU A 98 9.94 -4.12 1.18
CA LEU A 98 9.27 -3.11 1.97
C LEU A 98 7.97 -2.70 1.27
N PHE A 99 6.83 -2.87 1.93
CA PHE A 99 5.56 -2.30 1.51
C PHE A 99 5.28 -1.03 2.29
N ALA A 100 5.14 0.09 1.61
CA ALA A 100 4.59 1.32 2.17
C ALA A 100 3.11 1.42 1.82
N VAL A 101 2.26 1.69 2.81
CA VAL A 101 0.80 1.68 2.61
C VAL A 101 0.27 2.79 1.70
N ASN A 102 1.12 3.73 1.26
CA ASN A 102 0.86 4.64 0.14
C ASN A 102 2.15 5.03 -0.60
N ASP A 103 2.02 5.54 -1.82
CA ASP A 103 3.14 5.95 -2.67
C ASP A 103 3.94 7.12 -2.09
N VAL A 104 3.29 8.02 -1.35
CA VAL A 104 3.97 9.16 -0.74
C VAL A 104 4.95 8.69 0.34
N MET A 105 4.55 7.72 1.17
CA MET A 105 5.45 7.08 2.13
C MET A 105 6.54 6.27 1.43
N ALA A 106 6.22 5.57 0.33
CA ALA A 106 7.21 4.84 -0.48
C ALA A 106 8.31 5.76 -1.01
N THR A 107 7.94 6.98 -1.47
CA THR A 107 8.92 7.99 -1.90
C THR A 107 9.89 8.37 -0.78
N GLY A 108 9.35 8.55 0.43
CA GLY A 108 10.15 8.80 1.63
C GLY A 108 11.08 7.63 1.95
N ALA A 109 10.56 6.40 1.84
CA ALA A 109 11.35 5.18 2.04
C ALA A 109 12.51 5.09 1.06
N MET A 110 12.27 5.28 -0.24
CA MET A 110 13.32 5.26 -1.26
C MET A 110 14.41 6.33 -1.01
N ALA A 111 14.00 7.52 -0.56
CA ALA A 111 14.94 8.56 -0.19
C ALA A 111 15.80 8.16 1.02
N ALA A 112 15.20 7.57 2.07
CA ALA A 112 15.93 7.11 3.24
C ALA A 112 16.91 5.98 2.90
N LEU A 113 16.51 5.02 2.07
CA LEU A 113 17.36 3.92 1.61
C LEU A 113 18.57 4.46 0.83
N ARG A 114 18.34 5.39 -0.11
CA ARG A 114 19.42 6.06 -0.85
C ARG A 114 20.42 6.75 0.08
N ASP A 115 19.92 7.50 1.08
CA ASP A 115 20.79 8.22 2.03
C ASP A 115 21.58 7.27 2.95
N LEU A 116 21.08 6.02 3.13
CA LEU A 116 21.76 4.92 3.81
C LEU A 116 22.69 4.11 2.88
N GLY A 117 22.81 4.48 1.61
CA GLY A 117 23.62 3.78 0.61
C GLY A 117 23.05 2.45 0.12
N LEU A 118 21.75 2.21 0.34
CA LEU A 118 21.04 1.02 -0.10
C LEU A 118 20.36 1.26 -1.44
N ARG A 119 20.42 0.29 -2.32
CA ARG A 119 19.86 0.35 -3.68
C ARG A 119 18.49 -0.33 -3.72
N VAL A 120 17.58 0.29 -4.46
CA VAL A 120 16.28 -0.26 -4.79
C VAL A 120 16.30 -0.64 -6.27
N PRO A 121 15.98 -1.89 -6.65
CA PRO A 121 15.47 -2.99 -5.81
C PRO A 121 16.55 -3.94 -5.26
N GLU A 122 17.85 -3.76 -5.59
CA GLU A 122 18.91 -4.76 -5.43
C GLU A 122 19.15 -5.16 -3.97
N ASP A 123 19.13 -4.19 -3.05
CA ASP A 123 19.34 -4.42 -1.62
C ASP A 123 18.03 -4.56 -0.86
N LEU A 124 16.97 -3.87 -1.31
CA LEU A 124 15.62 -3.95 -0.77
C LEU A 124 14.60 -3.52 -1.83
N SER A 125 13.67 -4.41 -2.19
CA SER A 125 12.52 -4.07 -3.03
C SER A 125 11.56 -3.14 -2.28
N VAL A 126 10.96 -2.16 -2.99
CA VAL A 126 9.99 -1.22 -2.41
C VAL A 126 8.72 -1.22 -3.24
N ALA A 127 7.56 -1.36 -2.57
CA ALA A 127 6.25 -1.25 -3.19
C ALA A 127 5.38 -0.21 -2.46
N GLY A 128 4.50 0.45 -3.21
CA GLY A 128 3.58 1.47 -2.71
C GLY A 128 2.11 1.12 -2.94
N PHE A 129 1.24 2.15 -2.85
CA PHE A 129 -0.19 2.05 -3.12
C PHE A 129 -0.70 3.43 -3.53
N ASP A 130 -1.51 3.55 -4.56
CA ASP A 130 -2.29 4.66 -5.15
C ASP A 130 -2.00 4.91 -6.63
N ASP A 131 -0.80 4.62 -7.15
CA ASP A 131 -0.26 4.97 -8.48
C ASP A 131 -0.38 6.48 -8.79
N ILE A 132 0.13 7.31 -7.88
CA ILE A 132 0.08 8.78 -7.99
C ILE A 132 0.81 9.23 -9.26
N PRO A 133 0.15 9.96 -10.20
CA PRO A 133 0.73 10.32 -11.49
C PRO A 133 2.06 11.08 -11.39
N THR A 134 2.21 11.97 -10.41
CA THR A 134 3.42 12.78 -10.20
C THR A 134 4.63 11.96 -9.73
N LEU A 135 4.44 10.69 -9.35
CA LEU A 135 5.52 9.80 -8.89
C LEU A 135 5.93 8.76 -9.94
N ARG A 136 5.35 8.82 -11.15
CA ARG A 136 5.69 7.90 -12.25
C ARG A 136 7.09 8.10 -12.80
N ASP A 137 7.66 9.30 -12.60
CA ASP A 137 9.01 9.65 -13.06
C ASP A 137 10.11 9.31 -12.04
N LEU A 138 9.77 8.57 -10.98
CA LEU A 138 10.77 8.06 -10.03
C LEU A 138 11.73 7.08 -10.70
N THR A 139 12.98 7.08 -10.24
CA THR A 139 13.99 6.11 -10.66
C THR A 139 14.55 5.41 -9.42
N PRO A 140 14.36 4.08 -9.30
CA PRO A 140 13.54 3.20 -10.15
C PRO A 140 12.04 3.54 -10.07
N ALA A 141 11.28 3.25 -11.14
CA ALA A 141 9.83 3.45 -11.15
C ALA A 141 9.14 2.53 -10.13
N LEU A 142 8.17 3.08 -9.39
CA LEU A 142 7.56 2.43 -8.22
C LEU A 142 6.50 1.39 -8.61
N THR A 143 6.68 0.14 -8.16
CA THR A 143 5.64 -0.89 -8.12
C THR A 143 4.57 -0.48 -7.12
N THR A 144 3.29 -0.49 -7.53
CA THR A 144 2.19 0.05 -6.72
C THR A 144 0.86 -0.58 -7.08
N VAL A 145 -0.20 -0.22 -6.36
CA VAL A 145 -1.59 -0.52 -6.73
C VAL A 145 -2.23 0.72 -7.30
N ARG A 146 -2.68 0.66 -8.55
CA ARG A 146 -3.44 1.74 -9.19
C ARG A 146 -4.87 1.76 -8.70
N LEU A 147 -5.31 2.90 -8.17
CA LEU A 147 -6.70 3.13 -7.83
C LEU A 147 -7.51 3.44 -9.10
N PRO A 148 -8.67 2.82 -9.31
CA PRO A 148 -9.52 3.03 -10.48
C PRO A 148 -10.38 4.31 -10.34
N LEU A 149 -9.75 5.47 -10.21
CA LEU A 149 -10.41 6.74 -9.85
C LEU A 149 -11.50 7.16 -10.85
N GLU A 150 -11.29 6.93 -12.16
CA GLU A 150 -12.30 7.21 -13.20
C GLU A 150 -13.55 6.35 -12.98
N LYS A 151 -13.38 5.03 -12.83
CA LYS A 151 -14.48 4.10 -12.57
C LYS A 151 -15.21 4.42 -11.26
N MET A 152 -14.46 4.83 -10.23
CA MET A 152 -15.05 5.28 -8.96
C MET A 152 -15.89 6.54 -9.15
N GLY A 153 -15.42 7.49 -9.98
CA GLY A 153 -16.17 8.70 -10.32
C GLY A 153 -17.44 8.40 -11.12
N GLU A 154 -17.36 7.51 -12.12
CA GLU A 154 -18.51 7.06 -12.91
C GLU A 154 -19.58 6.40 -12.02
N GLU A 155 -19.16 5.51 -11.13
CA GLU A 155 -20.07 4.82 -10.21
C GLU A 155 -20.71 5.78 -9.20
N ALA A 156 -19.94 6.73 -8.67
CA ALA A 156 -20.48 7.76 -7.78
C ALA A 156 -21.50 8.66 -8.50
N ALA A 157 -21.23 9.05 -9.74
CA ALA A 157 -22.15 9.84 -10.55
C ALA A 157 -23.44 9.04 -10.86
N ARG A 158 -23.31 7.76 -11.22
CA ARG A 158 -24.46 6.86 -11.45
C ARG A 158 -25.36 6.81 -10.22
N LEU A 159 -24.79 6.55 -9.03
CA LEU A 159 -25.54 6.51 -7.78
C LEU A 159 -26.25 7.82 -7.46
N ALA A 160 -25.60 8.95 -7.72
CA ALA A 160 -26.19 10.27 -7.48
C ALA A 160 -27.35 10.61 -8.43
N LEU A 161 -27.36 10.04 -9.64
CA LEU A 161 -28.37 10.27 -10.66
C LEU A 161 -29.55 9.30 -10.61
N ASP A 162 -29.37 8.10 -10.04
CA ASP A 162 -30.41 7.06 -9.96
C ASP A 162 -31.63 7.52 -9.12
N GLY A 163 -31.50 8.54 -8.28
CA GLY A 163 -32.60 9.14 -7.51
C GLY A 163 -33.26 8.21 -6.50
N GLU A 164 -32.75 6.99 -6.36
CA GLU A 164 -33.19 6.04 -5.35
C GLU A 164 -32.58 6.41 -4.00
N THR A 165 -33.42 6.59 -3.00
CA THR A 165 -33.01 6.65 -1.59
C THR A 165 -33.17 5.24 -1.03
N PRO A 166 -32.10 4.42 -0.95
CA PRO A 166 -32.19 3.10 -0.35
C PRO A 166 -32.47 3.23 1.15
N ASP A 167 -33.20 2.26 1.71
CA ASP A 167 -33.49 2.21 3.15
C ASP A 167 -32.21 2.13 3.99
N GLU A 168 -31.12 1.57 3.42
CA GLU A 168 -29.80 1.51 4.02
C GLU A 168 -28.72 1.99 3.04
N PRO A 169 -27.75 2.81 3.49
CA PRO A 169 -26.65 3.27 2.65
C PRO A 169 -25.80 2.11 2.12
N ARG A 170 -25.46 2.15 0.83
CA ARG A 170 -24.64 1.14 0.17
C ARG A 170 -23.16 1.56 0.21
N VAL A 171 -22.27 0.61 0.47
CA VAL A 171 -20.82 0.79 0.29
C VAL A 171 -20.38 -0.05 -0.91
N ILE A 172 -19.88 0.61 -1.95
CA ILE A 172 -19.50 -0.03 -3.21
C ILE A 172 -17.96 -0.02 -3.33
N PRO A 173 -17.29 -1.15 -3.08
CA PRO A 173 -15.86 -1.26 -3.26
C PRO A 173 -15.51 -1.37 -4.75
N VAL A 174 -14.49 -0.62 -5.19
CA VAL A 174 -13.95 -0.69 -6.56
C VAL A 174 -12.52 -1.19 -6.50
N GLN A 175 -12.27 -2.30 -7.19
CA GLN A 175 -11.00 -2.99 -7.16
C GLN A 175 -9.92 -2.25 -7.95
N GLY A 176 -8.73 -2.07 -7.35
CA GLY A 176 -7.52 -1.56 -8.00
C GLY A 176 -6.72 -2.65 -8.72
N GLU A 177 -5.67 -2.25 -9.42
CA GLU A 177 -4.79 -3.09 -10.22
C GLU A 177 -3.34 -2.97 -9.75
N VAL A 178 -2.62 -4.10 -9.63
CA VAL A 178 -1.17 -4.09 -9.34
C VAL A 178 -0.42 -3.69 -10.61
N ILE A 179 0.41 -2.66 -10.48
CA ILE A 179 1.28 -2.14 -11.54
C ILE A 179 2.72 -2.46 -11.14
N ALA A 180 3.25 -3.54 -11.71
CA ALA A 180 4.64 -3.94 -11.52
C ALA A 180 5.58 -2.99 -12.28
N ARG A 181 6.66 -2.54 -11.60
CA ARG A 181 7.70 -1.68 -12.14
C ARG A 181 9.06 -2.05 -11.57
N GLU A 182 10.08 -1.20 -11.78
CA GLU A 182 11.49 -1.51 -11.50
C GLU A 182 11.86 -1.51 -10.01
N SER A 183 11.03 -0.94 -9.12
CA SER A 183 11.33 -0.87 -7.69
C SER A 183 11.20 -2.21 -6.95
N THR A 184 10.74 -3.25 -7.63
CA THR A 184 10.67 -4.63 -7.10
C THR A 184 11.30 -5.61 -8.07
N ALA A 185 12.09 -6.55 -7.55
CA ALA A 185 12.73 -7.63 -8.28
C ALA A 185 12.82 -8.89 -7.40
N PRO A 186 13.05 -10.08 -7.96
CA PRO A 186 13.31 -11.27 -7.16
C PRO A 186 14.41 -11.03 -6.11
N PRO A 187 14.26 -11.52 -4.87
CA PRO A 187 15.24 -11.27 -3.82
C PRO A 187 16.59 -11.88 -4.16
N THR A 188 17.66 -11.13 -3.93
CA THR A 188 19.06 -11.60 -4.10
C THR A 188 19.56 -12.39 -2.89
N ARG A 189 18.82 -12.33 -1.76
CA ARG A 189 19.12 -13.06 -0.50
C ARG A 189 17.88 -13.88 -0.12
N SER A 190 18.08 -15.12 0.27
CA SER A 190 17.05 -16.03 0.78
C SER A 190 16.89 -15.92 2.29
#